data_d4745919fa307654646437b89d5ad68a
#
_entry.id   d4745919fa307654646437b89d5ad68a
#
_cell.length_a   1.000
_cell.length_b   1.000
_cell.length_c   1.000
_cell.angle_alpha   90.00
_cell.angle_beta   90.00
_cell.angle_gamma   90.00
#
_symmetry.space_group_name_H-M   'P 1'
#
loop_
_entity.id
_entity.type
_entity.pdbx_description
1 polymer ?
#
loop_
_entity_poly.entity_id
_entity_poly.type
_entity_poly.pdbx_seq_one_letter_code
_entity_poly.pdbx_strand_id
1 'polypeptide(L)'
;SVAIPRIPGESIGGICRLVDEKGTNLTLNVEYNQLDPLLKETPTGGDVPDESGFSPYPGNINILLFRIPEYSRCLERTGGVVPEFVNPKWGNAEKTKLKSTTRLESLMQDFPRLCEPEDKVGMTQFDRWIAKTSVKNNLEDARKKKPPECALSAEADIYACNARLLQLSGDVAIAESEEVSFLGITAKVGPQIVIKPSFAISLEELKSKIRGKISISKGSTLILDGDVTVDGLQLKGAVSISGQGTLTGRSIENKGVALVSIPTEELPKVSPSLQIRGYKKEIFEME
;
A
#
# COMPACT_ATOMS: atom_id res chain seq x y z
N SER A 1 1.08 9.03 13.86
CA SER A 1 0.55 8.21 12.75
C SER A 1 1.51 8.17 11.57
N VAL A 2 1.33 7.18 10.68
CA VAL A 2 2.03 7.11 9.41
C VAL A 2 1.15 7.69 8.32
N ALA A 3 1.74 8.54 7.50
CA ALA A 3 1.09 9.23 6.40
C ALA A 3 1.83 8.99 5.07
N ILE A 4 1.17 9.31 3.96
CA ILE A 4 1.73 9.32 2.61
C ILE A 4 1.36 10.62 1.89
N PRO A 5 2.11 11.05 0.85
CA PRO A 5 1.63 12.08 -0.06
C PRO A 5 0.28 11.67 -0.66
N ARG A 6 -0.74 12.54 -0.56
CA ARG A 6 -2.11 12.26 -1.03
C ARG A 6 -2.42 13.06 -2.29
N ILE A 7 -3.06 12.43 -3.25
CA ILE A 7 -3.59 13.12 -4.43
C ILE A 7 -4.96 13.74 -4.06
N PRO A 8 -5.24 15.01 -4.42
CA PRO A 8 -6.55 15.60 -4.21
C PRO A 8 -7.68 14.73 -4.76
N GLY A 9 -8.75 14.55 -3.99
CA GLY A 9 -9.88 13.68 -4.33
C GLY A 9 -9.66 12.18 -4.15
N GLU A 10 -8.46 11.76 -3.76
CA GLU A 10 -8.18 10.34 -3.45
C GLU A 10 -8.98 9.87 -2.23
N SER A 11 -9.51 8.64 -2.27
CA SER A 11 -10.31 8.05 -1.19
C SER A 11 -9.49 7.66 0.04
N ILE A 12 -8.77 8.64 0.58
CA ILE A 12 -7.93 8.54 1.78
C ILE A 12 -8.20 9.78 2.62
N GLY A 13 -8.42 9.61 3.93
CA GLY A 13 -8.60 10.72 4.86
C GLY A 13 -7.33 11.58 4.93
N GLY A 14 -7.50 12.90 5.01
CA GLY A 14 -6.40 13.86 5.15
C GLY A 14 -6.08 14.13 6.61
N ILE A 15 -4.80 14.16 6.96
CA ILE A 15 -4.35 14.61 8.28
C ILE A 15 -4.30 16.14 8.26
N CYS A 16 -5.09 16.74 9.13
CA CYS A 16 -5.26 18.19 9.23
C CYS A 16 -4.86 18.68 10.61
N ARG A 17 -4.40 19.92 10.69
CA ARG A 17 -4.21 20.65 11.93
C ARG A 17 -5.23 21.79 12.02
N LEU A 18 -6.14 21.69 12.96
CA LEU A 18 -7.03 22.79 13.30
C LEU A 18 -6.35 23.70 14.32
N VAL A 19 -6.48 24.99 14.14
CA VAL A 19 -5.98 26.00 15.08
C VAL A 19 -7.15 26.93 15.40
N ASP A 20 -7.46 27.07 16.67
CA ASP A 20 -8.49 28.01 17.12
C ASP A 20 -7.94 29.45 17.23
N GLU A 21 -8.82 30.40 17.53
CA GLU A 21 -8.45 31.82 17.68
C GLU A 21 -7.45 32.08 18.82
N LYS A 22 -7.34 31.15 19.79
CA LYS A 22 -6.43 31.23 20.93
C LYS A 22 -5.08 30.58 20.65
N GLY A 23 -4.91 30.00 19.46
CA GLY A 23 -3.70 29.28 19.07
C GLY A 23 -3.63 27.83 19.57
N THR A 24 -4.69 27.32 20.20
CA THR A 24 -4.79 25.90 20.53
C THR A 24 -4.90 25.10 19.25
N ASN A 25 -4.16 24.01 19.16
CA ASN A 25 -4.18 23.21 17.94
C ASN A 25 -4.59 21.77 18.22
N LEU A 26 -5.28 21.18 17.25
CA LEU A 26 -5.75 19.82 17.27
C LEU A 26 -5.37 19.15 15.94
N THR A 27 -4.62 18.05 16.01
CA THR A 27 -4.35 17.19 14.85
C THR A 27 -5.48 16.16 14.73
N LEU A 28 -6.10 16.09 13.56
CA LEU A 28 -7.19 15.14 13.32
C LEU A 28 -7.15 14.59 11.89
N ASN A 29 -7.82 13.47 11.70
CA ASN A 29 -8.12 12.94 10.39
C ASN A 29 -9.47 13.50 9.90
N VAL A 30 -9.49 14.05 8.70
CA VAL A 30 -10.73 14.44 8.02
C VAL A 30 -10.95 13.48 6.86
N GLU A 31 -12.10 12.82 6.85
CA GLU A 31 -12.43 11.86 5.79
C GLU A 31 -12.49 12.55 4.42
N TYR A 32 -12.04 11.85 3.38
CA TYR A 32 -11.89 12.38 2.01
C TYR A 32 -13.18 12.97 1.45
N ASN A 33 -14.33 12.45 1.82
CA ASN A 33 -15.65 12.94 1.38
C ASN A 33 -16.10 14.20 2.12
N GLN A 34 -15.41 14.60 3.19
CA GLN A 34 -15.66 15.80 3.98
C GLN A 34 -14.59 16.88 3.75
N LEU A 35 -13.37 16.47 3.39
CA LEU A 35 -12.22 17.37 3.31
C LEU A 35 -12.41 18.44 2.22
N ASP A 36 -12.74 18.08 0.99
CA ASP A 36 -12.93 19.04 -0.10
C ASP A 36 -14.08 20.01 0.16
N PRO A 37 -15.30 19.58 0.59
CA PRO A 37 -16.35 20.51 1.00
C PRO A 37 -15.92 21.48 2.10
N LEU A 38 -15.21 20.98 3.13
CA LEU A 38 -14.74 21.82 4.23
C LEU A 38 -13.72 22.88 3.73
N LEU A 39 -12.79 22.49 2.89
CA LEU A 39 -11.76 23.37 2.36
C LEU A 39 -12.32 24.39 1.36
N LYS A 40 -13.43 24.14 0.70
CA LYS A 40 -14.12 25.11 -0.15
C LYS A 40 -14.63 26.34 0.61
N GLU A 41 -14.90 26.18 1.89
CA GLU A 41 -15.28 27.28 2.79
C GLU A 41 -14.06 28.08 3.32
N THR A 42 -12.86 27.71 2.92
CA THR A 42 -11.61 28.37 3.30
C THR A 42 -10.99 29.11 2.10
N PRO A 43 -10.01 30.00 2.31
CA PRO A 43 -9.30 30.68 1.21
C PRO A 43 -8.61 29.75 0.20
N THR A 44 -8.37 28.48 0.55
CA THR A 44 -7.78 27.50 -0.36
C THR A 44 -8.71 27.07 -1.49
N GLY A 45 -10.03 27.26 -1.33
CA GLY A 45 -11.05 26.98 -2.36
C GLY A 45 -11.27 25.49 -2.66
N GLY A 46 -10.77 24.60 -1.82
CA GLY A 46 -10.96 23.14 -1.95
C GLY A 46 -9.70 22.34 -1.68
N ASP A 47 -9.80 21.03 -1.88
CA ASP A 47 -8.66 20.10 -1.80
C ASP A 47 -7.88 20.14 -3.13
N VAL A 48 -6.94 21.08 -3.24
CA VAL A 48 -6.16 21.36 -4.44
C VAL A 48 -4.69 20.96 -4.25
N PRO A 49 -3.98 20.55 -5.32
CA PRO A 49 -2.57 20.20 -5.21
C PRO A 49 -1.71 21.44 -4.93
N ASP A 50 -0.65 21.24 -4.16
CA ASP A 50 0.45 22.22 -4.03
C ASP A 50 1.47 22.09 -5.19
N GLU A 51 2.60 22.75 -5.07
CA GLU A 51 3.68 22.73 -6.06
C GLU A 51 4.27 21.33 -6.31
N SER A 52 4.13 20.40 -5.36
CA SER A 52 4.56 19.01 -5.49
C SER A 52 3.60 18.15 -6.32
N GLY A 53 2.41 18.68 -6.63
CA GLY A 53 1.31 17.93 -7.27
C GLY A 53 0.50 17.08 -6.31
N PHE A 54 0.77 17.13 -5.00
CA PHE A 54 0.02 16.45 -3.95
C PHE A 54 -0.84 17.45 -3.16
N SER A 55 -1.82 16.92 -2.43
CA SER A 55 -2.56 17.69 -1.45
C SER A 55 -1.64 18.13 -0.29
N PRO A 56 -1.73 19.37 0.22
CA PRO A 56 -1.01 19.77 1.42
C PRO A 56 -1.46 19.03 2.69
N TYR A 57 -2.52 18.24 2.60
CA TYR A 57 -3.04 17.39 3.68
C TYR A 57 -2.63 15.94 3.43
N PRO A 58 -1.60 15.42 4.12
CA PRO A 58 -1.09 14.06 3.91
C PRO A 58 -2.17 13.01 4.17
N GLY A 59 -2.09 11.93 3.41
CA GLY A 59 -3.04 10.83 3.53
C GLY A 59 -2.75 9.92 4.74
N ASN A 60 -3.76 9.71 5.56
CA ASN A 60 -3.70 8.77 6.67
C ASN A 60 -3.89 7.33 6.16
N ILE A 61 -2.95 6.45 6.45
CA ILE A 61 -3.00 5.03 6.05
C ILE A 61 -3.34 4.09 7.20
N ASN A 62 -3.85 4.62 8.31
CA ASN A 62 -4.28 3.86 9.50
C ASN A 62 -3.17 3.03 10.19
N ILE A 63 -1.92 3.44 10.08
CA ILE A 63 -0.84 2.93 10.91
C ILE A 63 -0.62 3.92 12.05
N LEU A 64 -0.98 3.49 13.27
CA LEU A 64 -0.98 4.33 14.45
C LEU A 64 0.02 3.79 15.47
N LEU A 65 0.85 4.68 16.02
CA LEU A 65 1.79 4.36 17.09
C LEU A 65 1.40 5.19 18.33
N PHE A 66 1.20 4.50 19.43
CA PHE A 66 0.86 5.11 20.71
C PHE A 66 1.99 4.89 21.70
N ARG A 67 2.32 5.93 22.45
CA ARG A 67 3.12 5.75 23.67
C ARG A 67 2.21 5.20 24.76
N ILE A 68 2.64 4.12 25.40
CA ILE A 68 1.82 3.40 26.39
C ILE A 68 1.37 4.28 27.56
N PRO A 69 2.24 5.11 28.17
CA PRO A 69 1.80 5.96 29.29
C PRO A 69 0.67 6.93 28.92
N GLU A 70 0.78 7.61 27.76
CA GLU A 70 -0.24 8.54 27.30
C GLU A 70 -1.53 7.81 26.90
N TYR A 71 -1.39 6.66 26.23
CA TYR A 71 -2.53 5.81 25.91
C TYR A 71 -3.27 5.34 27.17
N SER A 72 -2.55 4.87 28.20
CA SER A 72 -3.15 4.41 29.46
C SER A 72 -3.89 5.54 30.20
N ARG A 73 -3.30 6.74 30.26
CA ARG A 73 -3.98 7.91 30.83
C ARG A 73 -5.30 8.23 30.12
N CYS A 74 -5.28 8.22 28.77
CA CYS A 74 -6.50 8.44 28.00
C CYS A 74 -7.53 7.35 28.26
N LEU A 75 -7.10 6.08 28.31
CA LEU A 75 -7.97 4.93 28.57
C LEU A 75 -8.65 5.03 29.95
N GLU A 76 -7.90 5.33 30.98
CA GLU A 76 -8.42 5.51 32.34
C GLU A 76 -9.45 6.65 32.41
N ARG A 77 -9.18 7.79 31.78
CA ARG A 77 -10.07 8.94 31.76
C ARG A 77 -11.34 8.71 30.96
N THR A 78 -11.27 8.02 29.85
CA THR A 78 -12.39 7.88 28.91
C THR A 78 -13.13 6.55 29.01
N GLY A 79 -12.63 5.60 29.83
CA GLY A 79 -13.13 4.23 29.85
C GLY A 79 -12.99 3.48 28.53
N GLY A 80 -12.06 3.92 27.66
CA GLY A 80 -11.84 3.35 26.34
C GLY A 80 -12.75 3.88 25.22
N VAL A 81 -13.58 4.88 25.55
CA VAL A 81 -14.48 5.49 24.54
C VAL A 81 -13.69 6.46 23.66
N VAL A 82 -13.73 6.21 22.35
CA VAL A 82 -13.26 7.10 21.30
C VAL A 82 -14.49 7.81 20.70
N PRO A 83 -14.37 9.07 20.25
CA PRO A 83 -15.51 9.79 19.65
C PRO A 83 -16.21 8.98 18.57
N GLU A 84 -17.52 8.93 18.67
CA GLU A 84 -18.39 8.22 17.73
C GLU A 84 -19.03 9.18 16.74
N PHE A 85 -19.31 8.69 15.54
CA PHE A 85 -20.00 9.45 14.51
C PHE A 85 -20.95 8.58 13.70
N VAL A 86 -21.87 9.23 13.03
CA VAL A 86 -22.84 8.60 12.14
C VAL A 86 -22.38 8.80 10.70
N ASN A 87 -22.29 7.70 9.93
CA ASN A 87 -21.86 7.72 8.52
C ASN A 87 -23.03 7.30 7.60
N PRO A 88 -23.97 8.20 7.30
CA PRO A 88 -25.14 7.88 6.51
C PRO A 88 -24.77 7.60 5.05
N LYS A 89 -25.33 6.53 4.49
CA LYS A 89 -25.29 6.24 3.05
C LYS A 89 -26.57 6.73 2.42
N TRP A 90 -26.47 7.79 1.63
CA TRP A 90 -27.63 8.42 1.00
C TRP A 90 -28.05 7.70 -0.28
N GLY A 91 -29.34 7.53 -0.46
CA GLY A 91 -29.94 6.91 -1.65
C GLY A 91 -30.33 7.91 -2.73
N ASN A 92 -30.28 9.21 -2.42
CA ASN A 92 -30.63 10.32 -3.33
C ASN A 92 -29.66 11.50 -3.12
N ALA A 93 -29.60 12.37 -4.11
CA ALA A 93 -28.70 13.53 -4.11
C ALA A 93 -29.06 14.57 -3.04
N GLU A 94 -30.33 14.72 -2.75
CA GLU A 94 -30.89 15.67 -1.77
C GLU A 94 -30.64 15.23 -0.32
N LYS A 95 -30.02 14.03 -0.11
CA LYS A 95 -29.72 13.47 1.21
C LYS A 95 -30.93 13.36 2.15
N THR A 96 -32.12 13.07 1.59
CA THR A 96 -33.38 12.91 2.34
C THR A 96 -33.75 11.45 2.58
N LYS A 97 -33.15 10.51 1.82
CA LYS A 97 -33.44 9.09 1.90
C LYS A 97 -32.17 8.28 2.10
N LEU A 98 -32.13 7.46 3.14
CA LEU A 98 -31.02 6.53 3.37
C LEU A 98 -31.08 5.36 2.38
N LYS A 99 -29.92 4.95 1.84
CA LYS A 99 -29.75 3.77 0.98
C LYS A 99 -29.84 2.47 1.79
N SER A 100 -29.36 2.50 3.04
CA SER A 100 -29.32 1.38 3.95
C SER A 100 -29.33 1.87 5.40
N THR A 101 -29.46 0.95 6.35
CA THR A 101 -29.33 1.23 7.78
C THR A 101 -28.00 1.92 8.06
N THR A 102 -28.04 3.01 8.79
CA THR A 102 -26.85 3.75 9.22
C THR A 102 -26.24 3.11 10.46
N ARG A 103 -24.93 3.06 10.52
CA ARG A 103 -24.17 2.56 11.67
C ARG A 103 -23.62 3.70 12.49
N LEU A 104 -23.51 3.48 13.78
CA LEU A 104 -22.63 4.23 14.64
C LEU A 104 -21.22 3.67 14.44
N GLU A 105 -20.26 4.54 14.18
CA GLU A 105 -18.86 4.18 13.89
C GLU A 105 -17.94 4.99 14.80
N SER A 106 -16.79 4.40 15.13
CA SER A 106 -15.68 5.08 15.79
C SER A 106 -14.39 4.78 15.03
N LEU A 107 -13.46 5.72 15.05
CA LEU A 107 -12.20 5.63 14.32
C LEU A 107 -11.03 5.84 15.29
N MET A 108 -10.08 4.91 15.33
CA MET A 108 -8.89 5.07 16.18
C MET A 108 -8.01 6.26 15.77
N GLN A 109 -8.08 6.74 14.54
CA GLN A 109 -7.44 7.98 14.11
C GLN A 109 -8.00 9.24 14.80
N ASP A 110 -9.15 9.15 15.48
CA ASP A 110 -9.70 10.22 16.32
C ASP A 110 -9.11 10.24 17.75
N PHE A 111 -8.26 9.28 18.08
CA PHE A 111 -7.57 9.23 19.38
C PHE A 111 -6.86 10.56 19.76
N PRO A 112 -6.24 11.32 18.85
CA PRO A 112 -5.65 12.62 19.16
C PRO A 112 -6.61 13.61 19.84
N ARG A 113 -7.92 13.47 19.63
CA ARG A 113 -8.95 14.29 20.30
C ARG A 113 -9.09 14.00 21.78
N LEU A 114 -8.53 12.89 22.24
CA LEU A 114 -8.51 12.46 23.65
C LEU A 114 -7.19 12.85 24.34
N CYS A 115 -6.19 13.31 23.59
CA CYS A 115 -4.92 13.70 24.15
C CYS A 115 -5.02 15.03 24.92
N GLU A 116 -4.14 15.22 25.89
CA GLU A 116 -3.99 16.48 26.60
C GLU A 116 -3.19 17.49 25.74
N PRO A 117 -3.28 18.80 26.00
CA PRO A 117 -2.54 19.81 25.24
C PRO A 117 -1.01 19.60 25.25
N GLU A 118 -0.50 18.97 26.30
CA GLU A 118 0.93 18.67 26.48
C GLU A 118 1.38 17.43 25.71
N ASP A 119 0.45 16.57 25.30
CA ASP A 119 0.73 15.35 24.56
C ASP A 119 1.19 15.69 23.13
N LYS A 120 2.29 15.09 22.71
CA LYS A 120 2.83 15.32 21.38
C LYS A 120 2.15 14.43 20.35
N VAL A 121 1.33 15.03 19.52
CA VAL A 121 0.70 14.36 18.37
C VAL A 121 1.44 14.74 17.09
N GLY A 122 1.82 13.75 16.32
CA GLY A 122 2.56 13.97 15.08
C GLY A 122 2.38 12.84 14.06
N MET A 123 3.01 13.00 12.93
CA MET A 123 3.03 12.01 11.87
C MET A 123 4.42 11.87 11.27
N THR A 124 4.70 10.70 10.70
CA THR A 124 5.83 10.44 9.82
C THR A 124 5.29 10.15 8.43
N GLN A 125 5.75 10.90 7.44
CA GLN A 125 5.35 10.68 6.06
C GLN A 125 6.36 9.79 5.35
N PHE A 126 5.87 8.73 4.73
CA PHE A 126 6.64 7.82 3.89
C PHE A 126 6.24 7.96 2.43
N ASP A 127 7.14 7.60 1.54
CA ASP A 127 6.82 7.48 0.12
C ASP A 127 5.73 6.43 -0.11
N ARG A 128 4.87 6.68 -1.10
CA ARG A 128 3.74 5.81 -1.43
C ARG A 128 4.17 4.39 -1.79
N TRP A 129 5.28 4.25 -2.52
CA TRP A 129 5.74 2.96 -3.02
C TRP A 129 6.09 1.94 -1.94
N ILE A 130 6.48 2.38 -0.73
CA ILE A 130 6.81 1.50 0.39
C ILE A 130 5.68 1.40 1.41
N ALA A 131 4.84 2.42 1.51
CA ALA A 131 3.89 2.55 2.62
C ALA A 131 2.46 2.15 2.26
N LYS A 132 2.11 2.10 0.96
CA LYS A 132 0.72 1.88 0.57
C LYS A 132 0.57 0.94 -0.61
N THR A 133 -0.21 -0.11 -0.41
CA THR A 133 -0.98 -0.79 -1.45
C THR A 133 -2.37 -1.09 -0.91
N SER A 134 -3.37 -1.26 -1.75
CA SER A 134 -4.73 -1.53 -1.29
C SER A 134 -5.49 -2.53 -2.15
N VAL A 135 -6.33 -3.35 -1.48
CA VAL A 135 -7.33 -4.21 -2.09
C VAL A 135 -8.69 -3.78 -1.57
N LYS A 136 -9.40 -2.97 -2.34
CA LYS A 136 -10.72 -2.42 -1.98
C LYS A 136 -11.84 -2.92 -2.89
N ASN A 137 -11.49 -3.45 -4.05
CA ASN A 137 -12.45 -3.79 -5.10
C ASN A 137 -12.34 -5.28 -5.46
N ASN A 138 -13.51 -5.90 -5.67
CA ASN A 138 -13.62 -7.16 -6.37
C ASN A 138 -13.30 -6.98 -7.88
N LEU A 139 -13.30 -8.06 -8.66
CA LEU A 139 -12.98 -7.98 -10.10
C LEU A 139 -13.95 -7.11 -10.89
N GLU A 140 -15.24 -7.12 -10.56
CA GLU A 140 -16.24 -6.33 -11.28
C GLU A 140 -16.06 -4.83 -11.05
N ASP A 141 -15.86 -4.42 -9.80
CA ASP A 141 -15.66 -3.01 -9.46
C ASP A 141 -14.29 -2.50 -9.92
N ALA A 142 -13.26 -3.35 -9.88
CA ALA A 142 -11.90 -3.02 -10.31
C ALA A 142 -11.83 -2.64 -11.79
N ARG A 143 -12.65 -3.27 -12.65
CA ARG A 143 -12.74 -2.95 -14.08
C ARG A 143 -13.17 -1.50 -14.35
N LYS A 144 -13.88 -0.89 -13.42
CA LYS A 144 -14.47 0.45 -13.55
C LYS A 144 -13.59 1.54 -12.93
N LYS A 145 -12.45 1.17 -12.32
CA LYS A 145 -11.61 2.10 -11.53
C LYS A 145 -10.19 2.20 -12.04
N LYS A 146 -9.62 3.40 -11.83
CA LYS A 146 -8.21 3.71 -12.06
C LYS A 146 -7.68 4.52 -10.88
N PRO A 147 -6.76 3.99 -10.05
CA PRO A 147 -6.23 2.62 -10.07
C PRO A 147 -7.29 1.58 -9.68
N PRO A 148 -7.13 0.31 -10.08
CA PRO A 148 -8.14 -0.73 -9.85
C PRO A 148 -8.25 -1.14 -8.38
N GLU A 149 -7.22 -0.94 -7.56
CA GLU A 149 -7.15 -1.29 -6.12
C GLU A 149 -7.72 -2.69 -5.83
N CYS A 150 -7.21 -3.69 -6.53
CA CYS A 150 -7.62 -5.09 -6.44
C CYS A 150 -6.42 -6.02 -6.20
N ALA A 151 -6.64 -7.32 -6.10
CA ALA A 151 -5.59 -8.28 -5.81
C ALA A 151 -4.44 -8.24 -6.85
N LEU A 152 -4.74 -8.06 -8.14
CA LEU A 152 -3.73 -7.94 -9.18
C LEU A 152 -2.82 -6.72 -8.96
N SER A 153 -3.40 -5.52 -8.78
CA SER A 153 -2.61 -4.30 -8.60
C SER A 153 -1.83 -4.31 -7.29
N ALA A 154 -2.40 -4.84 -6.22
CA ALA A 154 -1.71 -4.92 -4.93
C ALA A 154 -0.54 -5.91 -4.96
N GLU A 155 -0.66 -7.04 -5.63
CA GLU A 155 0.45 -7.98 -5.83
C GLU A 155 1.56 -7.36 -6.69
N ALA A 156 1.20 -6.63 -7.75
CA ALA A 156 2.15 -5.88 -8.57
C ALA A 156 2.91 -4.80 -7.77
N ASP A 157 2.22 -4.08 -6.89
CA ASP A 157 2.83 -3.08 -6.01
C ASP A 157 3.84 -3.71 -5.04
N ILE A 158 3.57 -4.91 -4.51
CA ILE A 158 4.51 -5.63 -3.65
C ILE A 158 5.78 -6.01 -4.43
N TYR A 159 5.64 -6.50 -5.66
CA TYR A 159 6.81 -6.80 -6.50
C TYR A 159 7.60 -5.54 -6.83
N ALA A 160 6.93 -4.44 -7.16
CA ALA A 160 7.57 -3.17 -7.43
C ALA A 160 8.29 -2.60 -6.20
N CYS A 161 7.71 -2.73 -5.01
CA CYS A 161 8.34 -2.37 -3.74
C CYS A 161 9.62 -3.17 -3.51
N ASN A 162 9.55 -4.50 -3.63
CA ASN A 162 10.71 -5.37 -3.47
C ASN A 162 11.79 -5.10 -4.53
N ALA A 163 11.40 -4.85 -5.77
CA ALA A 163 12.32 -4.47 -6.85
C ALA A 163 13.07 -3.18 -6.50
N ARG A 164 12.37 -2.16 -5.99
CA ARG A 164 12.99 -0.90 -5.57
C ARG A 164 13.91 -1.05 -4.36
N LEU A 165 13.51 -1.86 -3.37
CA LEU A 165 14.38 -2.18 -2.23
C LEU A 165 15.67 -2.88 -2.71
N LEU A 166 15.55 -3.81 -3.64
CA LEU A 166 16.69 -4.52 -4.22
C LEU A 166 17.61 -3.56 -5.01
N GLN A 167 17.06 -2.63 -5.78
CA GLN A 167 17.83 -1.57 -6.45
C GLN A 167 18.55 -0.63 -5.48
N LEU A 168 17.95 -0.34 -4.32
CA LEU A 168 18.56 0.47 -3.27
C LEU A 168 19.66 -0.27 -2.49
N SER A 169 19.76 -1.59 -2.65
CA SER A 169 20.73 -2.41 -1.91
C SER A 169 22.09 -2.56 -2.59
N GLY A 170 22.21 -2.29 -3.90
CA GLY A 170 23.48 -2.47 -4.63
C GLY A 170 23.38 -2.12 -6.12
N ASP A 171 24.33 -2.62 -6.91
CA ASP A 171 24.34 -2.46 -8.37
C ASP A 171 23.33 -3.43 -9.01
N VAL A 172 22.08 -3.04 -9.02
CA VAL A 172 20.94 -3.87 -9.46
C VAL A 172 20.15 -3.18 -10.56
N ALA A 173 20.16 -3.78 -11.74
CA ALA A 173 19.36 -3.39 -12.88
C ALA A 173 18.15 -4.33 -13.01
N ILE A 174 16.94 -3.77 -12.97
CA ILE A 174 15.68 -4.52 -13.10
C ILE A 174 14.91 -3.93 -14.29
N ALA A 175 14.41 -4.79 -15.14
CA ALA A 175 13.59 -4.37 -16.27
C ALA A 175 12.32 -3.63 -15.81
N GLU A 176 11.87 -2.68 -16.62
CA GLU A 176 10.66 -1.91 -16.34
C GLU A 176 9.41 -2.79 -16.34
N SER A 177 8.41 -2.34 -15.58
CA SER A 177 7.09 -2.96 -15.58
C SER A 177 6.38 -2.73 -16.92
N GLU A 178 5.56 -3.70 -17.29
CA GLU A 178 4.70 -3.64 -18.47
C GLU A 178 3.23 -3.70 -18.11
N GLU A 179 2.40 -3.20 -19.02
CA GLU A 179 0.97 -3.25 -18.86
C GLU A 179 0.46 -4.65 -19.17
N VAL A 180 -0.23 -5.28 -18.23
CA VAL A 180 -0.90 -6.57 -18.40
C VAL A 180 -2.39 -6.41 -18.14
N SER A 181 -3.20 -7.24 -18.78
CA SER A 181 -4.65 -7.23 -18.60
C SER A 181 -5.18 -8.63 -18.32
N PHE A 182 -5.88 -8.80 -17.21
CA PHE A 182 -6.57 -10.03 -16.85
C PHE A 182 -8.04 -9.73 -16.58
N LEU A 183 -8.94 -10.45 -17.24
CA LEU A 183 -10.39 -10.29 -17.10
C LEU A 183 -10.87 -8.82 -17.24
N GLY A 184 -10.22 -8.03 -18.11
CA GLY A 184 -10.55 -6.62 -18.32
C GLY A 184 -10.02 -5.66 -17.25
N ILE A 185 -9.17 -6.12 -16.34
CA ILE A 185 -8.46 -5.28 -15.37
C ILE A 185 -7.02 -5.11 -15.85
N THR A 186 -6.59 -3.86 -15.99
CA THR A 186 -5.24 -3.52 -16.42
C THR A 186 -4.38 -3.04 -15.25
N ALA A 187 -3.16 -3.57 -15.15
CA ALA A 187 -2.16 -3.16 -14.17
C ALA A 187 -0.75 -3.19 -14.78
N LYS A 188 0.17 -2.40 -14.20
CA LYS A 188 1.59 -2.47 -14.54
C LYS A 188 2.27 -3.51 -13.67
N VAL A 189 2.84 -4.54 -14.28
CA VAL A 189 3.53 -5.63 -13.58
C VAL A 189 4.99 -5.69 -14.04
N GLY A 190 5.91 -5.57 -13.11
CA GLY A 190 7.35 -5.76 -13.32
C GLY A 190 7.78 -7.21 -13.07
N PRO A 191 9.09 -7.46 -13.07
CA PRO A 191 9.63 -8.73 -12.59
C PRO A 191 9.11 -9.07 -11.19
N GLN A 192 8.76 -10.34 -10.97
CA GLN A 192 8.17 -10.79 -9.72
C GLN A 192 9.26 -11.02 -8.66
N ILE A 193 9.57 -9.98 -7.90
CA ILE A 193 10.59 -10.04 -6.85
C ILE A 193 9.95 -10.35 -5.51
N VAL A 194 10.38 -11.42 -4.87
CA VAL A 194 9.94 -11.84 -3.53
C VAL A 194 11.16 -11.89 -2.61
N ILE A 195 11.16 -11.04 -1.60
CA ILE A 195 12.16 -11.04 -0.53
C ILE A 195 11.47 -11.56 0.73
N LYS A 196 11.85 -12.76 1.18
CA LYS A 196 11.27 -13.33 2.40
C LYS A 196 11.93 -12.74 3.66
N PRO A 197 11.22 -12.67 4.80
CA PRO A 197 11.81 -12.20 6.07
C PRO A 197 13.04 -13.01 6.52
N SER A 198 13.12 -14.28 6.15
CA SER A 198 14.29 -15.13 6.36
C SER A 198 15.53 -14.68 5.58
N PHE A 199 15.34 -13.92 4.49
CA PHE A 199 16.45 -13.36 3.72
C PHE A 199 16.90 -12.01 4.29
N ALA A 200 15.98 -11.07 4.47
CA ALA A 200 16.26 -9.75 5.04
C ALA A 200 15.00 -9.09 5.58
N ILE A 201 15.10 -8.43 6.73
CA ILE A 201 14.04 -7.64 7.36
C ILE A 201 14.32 -6.14 7.38
N SER A 202 15.53 -5.73 7.00
CA SER A 202 15.93 -4.32 6.91
C SER A 202 16.71 -4.05 5.61
N LEU A 203 16.78 -2.77 5.23
CA LEU A 203 17.57 -2.36 4.07
C LEU A 203 19.08 -2.58 4.31
N GLU A 204 19.55 -2.39 5.54
CA GLU A 204 20.94 -2.65 5.93
C GLU A 204 21.29 -4.13 5.74
N GLU A 205 20.44 -5.02 6.20
CA GLU A 205 20.63 -6.46 6.02
C GLU A 205 20.59 -6.83 4.53
N LEU A 206 19.64 -6.27 3.77
CA LEU A 206 19.56 -6.49 2.33
C LEU A 206 20.86 -6.04 1.62
N LYS A 207 21.38 -4.85 1.96
CA LYS A 207 22.66 -4.33 1.44
C LYS A 207 23.86 -5.24 1.77
N SER A 208 23.86 -5.89 2.91
CA SER A 208 24.95 -6.80 3.30
C SER A 208 24.98 -8.08 2.46
N LYS A 209 23.81 -8.51 1.97
CA LYS A 209 23.61 -9.77 1.23
C LYS A 209 23.59 -9.63 -0.28
N ILE A 210 23.41 -8.41 -0.82
CA ILE A 210 23.42 -8.14 -2.25
C ILE A 210 24.78 -7.56 -2.65
N ARG A 211 25.52 -8.26 -3.50
CA ARG A 211 26.87 -7.89 -3.95
C ARG A 211 27.00 -8.11 -5.46
N GLY A 212 28.06 -7.54 -6.01
CA GLY A 212 28.30 -7.64 -7.45
C GLY A 212 27.17 -7.05 -8.29
N LYS A 213 27.21 -7.30 -9.58
CA LYS A 213 26.20 -6.79 -10.53
C LYS A 213 25.04 -7.76 -10.65
N ILE A 214 23.83 -7.28 -10.42
CA ILE A 214 22.61 -8.06 -10.61
C ILE A 214 21.80 -7.46 -11.77
N SER A 215 21.35 -8.31 -12.69
CA SER A 215 20.50 -7.94 -13.82
C SER A 215 19.31 -8.87 -13.92
N ILE A 216 18.08 -8.31 -13.88
CA ILE A 216 16.83 -9.06 -13.91
C ILE A 216 16.02 -8.62 -15.11
N SER A 217 15.81 -9.56 -16.03
CA SER A 217 15.09 -9.33 -17.29
C SER A 217 13.57 -9.26 -17.06
N LYS A 218 12.88 -8.74 -18.07
CA LYS A 218 11.42 -8.67 -18.14
C LYS A 218 10.78 -10.05 -17.98
N GLY A 219 9.67 -10.12 -17.23
CA GLY A 219 8.92 -11.35 -16.99
C GLY A 219 9.62 -12.35 -16.05
N SER A 220 10.78 -11.98 -15.46
CA SER A 220 11.50 -12.86 -14.56
C SER A 220 10.87 -12.92 -13.18
N THR A 221 11.13 -14.04 -12.48
CA THR A 221 10.73 -14.25 -11.08
C THR A 221 11.97 -14.56 -10.25
N LEU A 222 12.20 -13.77 -9.21
CA LEU A 222 13.27 -13.97 -8.22
C LEU A 222 12.66 -14.14 -6.84
N ILE A 223 12.95 -15.27 -6.18
CA ILE A 223 12.60 -15.51 -4.78
C ILE A 223 13.88 -15.61 -3.96
N LEU A 224 14.02 -14.75 -2.95
CA LEU A 224 15.13 -14.74 -2.02
C LEU A 224 14.65 -15.24 -0.64
N ASP A 225 15.30 -16.31 -0.16
CA ASP A 225 14.93 -17.00 1.08
C ASP A 225 16.21 -17.44 1.85
N GLY A 226 16.17 -17.40 3.18
CA GLY A 226 17.24 -17.90 4.03
C GLY A 226 18.47 -16.98 4.13
N ASP A 227 19.59 -17.51 4.64
CA ASP A 227 20.81 -16.76 4.90
C ASP A 227 21.83 -16.90 3.77
N VAL A 228 21.46 -16.37 2.61
CA VAL A 228 22.27 -16.43 1.38
C VAL A 228 22.78 -15.03 1.01
N THR A 229 24.05 -14.95 0.60
CA THR A 229 24.60 -13.77 -0.09
C THR A 229 24.54 -14.01 -1.59
N VAL A 230 24.00 -13.03 -2.35
CA VAL A 230 23.97 -13.07 -3.81
C VAL A 230 25.03 -12.10 -4.35
N ASP A 231 26.10 -12.67 -4.92
CA ASP A 231 27.24 -11.93 -5.46
C ASP A 231 27.30 -12.09 -6.98
N GLY A 232 26.53 -11.26 -7.68
CA GLY A 232 26.38 -11.28 -9.13
C GLY A 232 25.35 -12.31 -9.63
N LEU A 233 24.33 -11.80 -10.35
CA LEU A 233 23.27 -12.62 -10.95
C LEU A 233 22.79 -11.99 -12.26
N GLN A 234 22.69 -12.79 -13.30
CA GLN A 234 21.95 -12.47 -14.52
C GLN A 234 20.75 -13.41 -14.61
N LEU A 235 19.54 -12.84 -14.56
CA LEU A 235 18.32 -13.65 -14.55
C LEU A 235 17.41 -13.31 -15.74
N LYS A 236 17.11 -14.34 -16.51
CA LYS A 236 16.03 -14.38 -17.51
C LYS A 236 15.24 -15.66 -17.30
N GLY A 237 14.04 -15.56 -16.73
CA GLY A 237 13.24 -16.70 -16.32
C GLY A 237 12.97 -16.70 -14.81
N ALA A 238 13.04 -17.83 -14.14
CA ALA A 238 12.71 -17.92 -12.71
C ALA A 238 13.76 -18.67 -11.90
N VAL A 239 14.02 -18.15 -10.69
CA VAL A 239 14.88 -18.77 -9.69
C VAL A 239 14.36 -18.55 -8.28
N SER A 240 14.51 -19.60 -7.45
CA SER A 240 14.33 -19.52 -6.02
C SER A 240 15.67 -19.82 -5.32
N ILE A 241 16.27 -18.79 -4.74
CA ILE A 241 17.53 -18.89 -4.03
C ILE A 241 17.22 -19.06 -2.55
N SER A 242 17.61 -20.21 -1.98
CA SER A 242 17.34 -20.54 -0.58
C SER A 242 18.52 -21.26 0.07
N GLY A 243 18.49 -21.31 1.43
CA GLY A 243 19.51 -22.00 2.22
C GLY A 243 20.51 -21.06 2.88
N GLN A 244 21.81 -21.44 2.86
CA GLN A 244 22.90 -20.69 3.47
C GLN A 244 24.12 -20.64 2.55
N GLY A 245 24.89 -19.55 2.62
CA GLY A 245 26.15 -19.43 1.89
C GLY A 245 26.16 -18.29 0.87
N THR A 246 27.02 -18.41 -0.16
CA THR A 246 27.18 -17.38 -1.18
C THR A 246 26.94 -17.95 -2.58
N LEU A 247 26.02 -17.32 -3.32
CA LEU A 247 25.82 -17.56 -4.73
C LEU A 247 26.68 -16.56 -5.51
N THR A 248 27.65 -17.03 -6.29
CA THR A 248 28.59 -16.15 -7.00
C THR A 248 28.47 -16.30 -8.52
N GLY A 249 28.32 -15.15 -9.21
CA GLY A 249 28.48 -15.04 -10.67
C GLY A 249 27.54 -15.92 -11.49
N ARG A 250 26.28 -16.07 -11.08
CA ARG A 250 25.32 -16.95 -11.79
C ARG A 250 24.65 -16.26 -12.97
N SER A 251 24.52 -17.01 -14.06
CA SER A 251 23.66 -16.65 -15.20
C SER A 251 22.62 -17.75 -15.37
N ILE A 252 21.35 -17.36 -15.26
CA ILE A 252 20.20 -18.26 -15.30
C ILE A 252 19.30 -17.82 -16.46
N GLU A 253 19.01 -18.75 -17.36
CA GLU A 253 18.06 -18.58 -18.45
C GLU A 253 17.16 -19.82 -18.53
N ASN A 254 15.86 -19.64 -18.29
CA ASN A 254 14.86 -20.70 -18.36
C ASN A 254 13.48 -20.16 -18.77
N LYS A 255 12.49 -21.04 -18.91
CA LYS A 255 11.14 -20.67 -19.36
C LYS A 255 10.34 -19.87 -18.34
N GLY A 256 10.77 -19.86 -17.06
CA GLY A 256 10.22 -19.04 -16.01
C GLY A 256 8.78 -19.36 -15.59
N VAL A 257 8.11 -18.32 -15.11
CA VAL A 257 6.73 -18.35 -14.61
C VAL A 257 5.88 -17.36 -15.41
N ALA A 258 4.75 -17.81 -15.92
CA ALA A 258 3.79 -16.94 -16.58
C ALA A 258 2.57 -16.65 -15.69
N LEU A 259 2.03 -15.45 -15.83
CA LEU A 259 0.71 -15.09 -15.30
C LEU A 259 -0.33 -15.41 -16.39
N VAL A 260 -1.27 -16.30 -16.09
CA VAL A 260 -2.26 -16.77 -17.06
C VAL A 260 -3.67 -16.46 -16.57
N SER A 261 -4.47 -15.82 -17.41
CA SER A 261 -5.87 -15.49 -17.10
C SER A 261 -6.68 -16.76 -16.81
N ILE A 262 -7.52 -16.71 -15.80
CA ILE A 262 -8.49 -17.77 -15.52
C ILE A 262 -9.76 -17.45 -16.33
N PRO A 263 -10.24 -18.36 -17.21
CA PRO A 263 -11.50 -18.16 -17.91
C PRO A 263 -12.65 -17.87 -16.95
N THR A 264 -13.58 -16.98 -17.33
CA THR A 264 -14.69 -16.56 -16.46
C THR A 264 -15.52 -17.74 -15.99
N GLU A 265 -15.72 -18.74 -16.84
CA GLU A 265 -16.48 -19.97 -16.56
C GLU A 265 -15.75 -20.92 -15.59
N GLU A 266 -14.45 -20.76 -15.41
CA GLU A 266 -13.64 -21.55 -14.47
C GLU A 266 -13.52 -20.87 -13.11
N LEU A 267 -13.73 -19.55 -13.01
CA LEU A 267 -13.59 -18.80 -11.75
C LEU A 267 -14.35 -19.43 -10.57
N PRO A 268 -15.62 -19.86 -10.70
CA PRO A 268 -16.36 -20.45 -9.59
C PRO A 268 -15.77 -21.81 -9.11
N LYS A 269 -14.92 -22.45 -9.92
CA LYS A 269 -14.37 -23.79 -9.66
C LYS A 269 -13.00 -23.75 -8.99
N VAL A 270 -12.34 -22.58 -8.99
CA VAL A 270 -11.01 -22.44 -8.37
C VAL A 270 -11.11 -21.95 -6.93
N SER A 271 -9.99 -22.00 -6.20
CA SER A 271 -9.93 -21.51 -4.81
C SER A 271 -10.32 -20.03 -4.69
N PRO A 272 -10.86 -19.59 -3.54
CA PRO A 272 -11.23 -18.20 -3.33
C PRO A 272 -10.11 -17.19 -3.61
N SER A 273 -8.86 -17.54 -3.31
CA SER A 273 -7.70 -16.70 -3.59
C SER A 273 -7.44 -16.51 -5.09
N LEU A 274 -7.68 -17.53 -5.90
CA LEU A 274 -7.59 -17.43 -7.35
C LEU A 274 -8.78 -16.69 -7.96
N GLN A 275 -9.97 -16.85 -7.36
CA GLN A 275 -11.17 -16.10 -7.79
C GLN A 275 -10.96 -14.58 -7.68
N ILE A 276 -10.41 -14.09 -6.56
CA ILE A 276 -10.18 -12.66 -6.37
C ILE A 276 -9.00 -12.13 -7.18
N ARG A 277 -8.05 -12.98 -7.58
CA ARG A 277 -6.94 -12.63 -8.47
C ARG A 277 -7.38 -12.50 -9.92
N GLY A 278 -8.19 -13.45 -10.42
CA GLY A 278 -8.57 -13.58 -11.81
C GLY A 278 -7.47 -14.16 -12.73
N TYR A 279 -6.33 -14.56 -12.17
CA TYR A 279 -5.22 -15.21 -12.87
C TYR A 279 -4.54 -16.25 -12.00
N LYS A 280 -3.82 -17.17 -12.61
CA LYS A 280 -2.96 -18.16 -11.96
C LYS A 280 -1.51 -17.99 -12.44
N LYS A 281 -0.57 -18.54 -11.67
CA LYS A 281 0.83 -18.66 -12.05
C LYS A 281 1.06 -20.05 -12.63
N GLU A 282 1.57 -20.12 -13.84
CA GLU A 282 2.03 -21.37 -14.45
C GLU A 282 3.56 -21.38 -14.42
N ILE A 283 4.10 -22.37 -13.72
CA ILE A 283 5.54 -22.56 -13.60
C ILE A 283 5.94 -23.50 -14.75
N PHE A 284 6.62 -22.96 -15.75
CA PHE A 284 7.16 -23.77 -16.85
C PHE A 284 8.53 -24.34 -16.48
N GLU A 285 9.36 -23.53 -15.78
CA GLU A 285 10.68 -23.90 -15.31
C GLU A 285 11.12 -22.92 -14.22
N MET A 286 11.70 -23.45 -13.14
CA MET A 286 12.27 -22.65 -12.04
C MET A 286 13.49 -23.40 -11.48
N GLU A 287 14.62 -22.71 -11.43
CA GLU A 287 15.87 -23.22 -10.81
C GLU A 287 15.88 -22.99 -9.30
#